data_6e94db6b1558d8a77715320fc526b982
#
_entry.id   6e94db6b1558d8a77715320fc526b982
#
_cell.length_a   1.000
_cell.length_b   1.000
_cell.length_c   1.000
_cell.angle_alpha   90.00
_cell.angle_beta   90.00
_cell.angle_gamma   90.00
#
_symmetry.space_group_name_H-M   'P 1'
#
loop_
_entity.id
_entity.type
_entity.pdbx_description
1 polymer ?
#
loop_
_entity_poly.entity_id
_entity_poly.type
_entity_poly.pdbx_seq_one_letter_code
_entity_poly.pdbx_strand_id
1 'polypeptide(L)'
;IRDIGVTGVQTCALPICTVTLPLTSLDQLSTLPLLQKSELISDDRRLGKIFDRPQHEYVRLHQTSGTKGFPLAVADTLADWNWWLNCWDFVLSAAQVTNEDIALMAFSFGPFIGFWTANDALIRRGAMVVPGGGMSSENRLSMLQEYDCTLVCCTPTYALHLVTVAEKIGFDLAATSVTRLIVAGE
;
A
#
# COMPACT_ATOMS: atom_id res chain seq x y z
N ILE A 1 17.66 -3.33 -19.97
CA ILE A 1 17.00 -2.76 -18.77
C ILE A 1 17.34 -1.29 -18.81
N ARG A 2 16.38 -0.46 -19.29
CA ARG A 2 16.52 1.00 -19.25
C ARG A 2 16.50 1.43 -17.80
N ASP A 3 17.31 2.44 -17.47
CA ASP A 3 17.32 3.20 -16.24
C ASP A 3 15.90 3.43 -15.73
N ILE A 4 15.42 2.52 -14.92
CA ILE A 4 14.35 2.82 -14.00
C ILE A 4 15.08 3.51 -12.87
N GLY A 5 15.17 4.82 -12.93
CA GLY A 5 15.64 5.59 -11.81
C GLY A 5 14.79 5.25 -10.61
N VAL A 6 15.28 4.38 -9.75
CA VAL A 6 14.71 4.17 -8.42
C VAL A 6 15.05 5.44 -7.65
N THR A 7 14.23 6.46 -7.89
CA THR A 7 14.29 7.71 -7.17
C THR A 7 13.57 7.50 -5.85
N GLY A 8 14.21 7.36 -4.78
CA GLY A 8 13.57 7.19 -3.47
C GLY A 8 14.40 6.43 -2.47
N VAL A 9 15.37 5.65 -2.92
CA VAL A 9 16.37 5.07 -2.03
C VAL A 9 17.71 5.69 -2.41
N GLN A 10 18.09 6.70 -1.68
CA GLN A 10 19.39 7.29 -1.93
C GLN A 10 20.53 6.36 -1.59
N THR A 11 21.32 6.12 -2.60
CA THR A 11 22.50 5.26 -2.57
C THR A 11 23.61 5.77 -1.68
N CYS A 12 23.67 7.06 -1.38
CA CYS A 12 24.77 7.66 -0.61
C CYS A 12 24.70 7.47 0.91
N ALA A 13 23.53 7.11 1.45
CA ALA A 13 23.38 6.79 2.88
C ALA A 13 23.46 5.28 3.18
N LEU A 14 23.56 4.45 2.15
CA LEU A 14 23.55 3.01 2.25
C LEU A 14 24.95 2.43 2.00
N PRO A 15 25.31 1.30 2.64
CA PRO A 15 26.61 0.66 2.47
C PRO A 15 26.91 0.17 1.02
N ILE A 16 25.96 0.35 0.12
CA ILE A 16 26.07 0.04 -1.32
C ILE A 16 27.15 0.87 -2.06
N CYS A 17 27.61 1.98 -1.47
CA CYS A 17 28.64 2.84 -2.07
C CYS A 17 30.00 2.14 -2.28
N THR A 18 30.22 0.99 -1.67
CA THR A 18 31.44 0.18 -1.82
C THR A 18 31.37 -0.83 -2.95
N VAL A 19 30.21 -0.96 -3.60
CA VAL A 19 29.97 -1.96 -4.64
C VAL A 19 30.11 -1.33 -6.03
N THR A 20 30.84 -2.02 -6.91
CA THR A 20 31.00 -1.59 -8.31
C THR A 20 29.70 -1.84 -9.07
N LEU A 21 29.12 -0.77 -9.63
CA LEU A 21 27.89 -0.84 -10.43
C LEU A 21 28.21 -0.57 -11.92
N PRO A 22 27.44 -1.12 -12.87
CA PRO A 22 26.30 -2.04 -12.66
C PRO A 22 26.73 -3.47 -12.32
N LEU A 23 25.86 -4.20 -11.61
CA LEU A 23 26.05 -5.64 -11.42
C LEU A 23 25.91 -6.36 -12.77
N THR A 24 26.83 -7.26 -13.07
CA THR A 24 26.89 -7.96 -14.35
C THR A 24 26.51 -9.44 -14.26
N SER A 25 26.39 -9.99 -13.04
CA SER A 25 25.93 -11.35 -12.77
C SER A 25 25.11 -11.43 -11.48
N LEU A 26 24.29 -12.48 -11.36
CA LEU A 26 23.50 -12.74 -10.14
C LEU A 26 24.40 -13.08 -8.93
N ASP A 27 25.56 -13.68 -9.15
CA ASP A 27 26.49 -14.00 -8.06
C ASP A 27 26.97 -12.76 -7.32
N GLN A 28 27.06 -11.62 -8.01
CA GLN A 28 27.43 -10.35 -7.41
C GLN A 28 26.38 -9.81 -6.44
N LEU A 29 25.14 -10.31 -6.45
CA LEU A 29 24.13 -9.93 -5.45
C LEU A 29 24.57 -10.29 -4.03
N SER A 30 25.33 -11.40 -3.87
CA SER A 30 25.86 -11.81 -2.56
C SER A 30 26.91 -10.85 -1.99
N THR A 31 27.50 -9.99 -2.83
CA THR A 31 28.46 -8.96 -2.39
C THR A 31 27.79 -7.68 -1.88
N LEU A 32 26.47 -7.54 -2.11
CA LEU A 32 25.74 -6.39 -1.61
C LEU A 32 25.58 -6.49 -0.09
N PRO A 33 25.83 -5.42 0.64
CA PRO A 33 25.59 -5.40 2.08
C PRO A 33 24.10 -5.51 2.38
N LEU A 34 23.76 -6.25 3.44
CA LEU A 34 22.38 -6.33 3.93
C LEU A 34 22.02 -5.04 4.65
N LEU A 35 20.91 -4.46 4.26
CA LEU A 35 20.37 -3.27 4.93
C LEU A 35 19.49 -3.68 6.11
N GLN A 36 19.76 -3.13 7.29
CA GLN A 36 18.96 -3.32 8.49
C GLN A 36 18.09 -2.10 8.76
N LYS A 37 16.89 -2.32 9.32
CA LYS A 37 15.97 -1.23 9.67
C LYS A 37 16.61 -0.19 10.59
N SER A 38 17.47 -0.60 11.54
CA SER A 38 18.20 0.28 12.45
C SER A 38 19.10 1.29 11.73
N GLU A 39 19.60 0.93 10.55
CA GLU A 39 20.48 1.82 9.75
C GLU A 39 19.70 2.94 9.06
N LEU A 40 18.37 2.77 8.92
CA LEU A 40 17.47 3.76 8.31
C LEU A 40 16.90 4.74 9.34
N ILE A 41 17.02 4.46 10.63
CA ILE A 41 16.48 5.33 11.69
C ILE A 41 17.48 6.44 12.01
N SER A 42 16.99 7.68 12.04
CA SER A 42 17.78 8.83 12.46
C SER A 42 17.74 9.02 13.96
N ASP A 43 18.84 9.53 14.54
CA ASP A 43 18.95 9.78 15.99
C ASP A 43 18.02 10.91 16.45
N ASP A 44 17.71 11.88 15.59
CA ASP A 44 16.78 12.98 15.88
C ASP A 44 15.29 12.58 15.79
N ARG A 45 15.00 11.38 15.33
CA ARG A 45 13.67 10.74 15.28
C ARG A 45 12.59 11.46 14.48
N ARG A 46 12.88 12.55 13.82
CA ARG A 46 11.88 13.30 13.03
C ARG A 46 11.67 12.68 11.67
N LEU A 47 12.75 12.48 10.97
CA LEU A 47 12.77 11.89 9.64
C LEU A 47 13.86 10.82 9.61
N GLY A 48 13.65 9.71 8.92
CA GLY A 48 14.67 8.68 8.74
C GLY A 48 15.86 9.17 7.92
N LYS A 49 16.97 8.46 7.94
CA LYS A 49 18.17 8.76 7.13
C LYS A 49 17.94 8.68 5.62
N ILE A 50 16.78 8.18 5.22
CA ILE A 50 16.39 8.04 3.81
C ILE A 50 15.83 9.31 3.19
N PHE A 51 15.63 10.38 3.97
CA PHE A 51 15.14 11.65 3.46
C PHE A 51 16.31 12.49 2.94
N ASP A 52 16.38 12.58 1.64
CA ASP A 52 17.49 13.20 0.90
C ASP A 52 17.13 14.53 0.23
N ARG A 53 15.84 14.89 0.31
CA ARG A 53 15.31 16.09 -0.34
C ARG A 53 14.77 17.07 0.69
N PRO A 54 14.64 18.35 0.33
CA PRO A 54 13.92 19.33 1.14
C PRO A 54 12.50 18.84 1.48
N GLN A 55 12.05 19.07 2.71
CA GLN A 55 10.76 18.58 3.21
C GLN A 55 9.58 18.95 2.32
N HIS A 56 9.60 20.11 1.66
CA HIS A 56 8.51 20.57 0.81
C HIS A 56 8.37 19.81 -0.52
N GLU A 57 9.33 18.96 -0.88
CA GLU A 57 9.24 18.09 -2.05
C GLU A 57 8.47 16.79 -1.77
N TYR A 58 8.29 16.45 -0.49
CA TYR A 58 7.51 15.26 -0.11
C TYR A 58 6.04 15.60 0.05
N VAL A 59 5.17 14.76 -0.49
CA VAL A 59 3.71 14.96 -0.49
C VAL A 59 2.96 13.96 0.37
N ARG A 60 3.61 12.86 0.74
CA ARG A 60 3.06 11.81 1.60
C ARG A 60 4.09 11.36 2.63
N LEU A 61 3.61 11.04 3.81
CA LEU A 61 4.41 10.41 4.86
C LEU A 61 3.64 9.24 5.44
N HIS A 62 4.30 8.10 5.47
CA HIS A 62 3.81 6.89 6.12
C HIS A 62 4.83 6.41 7.16
N GLN A 63 4.40 5.53 8.04
CA GLN A 63 5.30 4.91 9.00
C GLN A 63 4.99 3.42 9.18
N THR A 64 6.00 2.66 9.54
CA THR A 64 5.81 1.26 9.92
C THR A 64 5.16 1.16 11.30
N SER A 65 4.53 0.01 11.62
CA SER A 65 3.85 -0.20 12.90
C SER A 65 4.76 -0.10 14.15
N GLY A 66 6.08 -0.20 13.97
CA GLY A 66 7.03 -0.07 15.08
C GLY A 66 7.01 -1.21 16.11
N THR A 67 6.45 -2.38 15.78
CA THR A 67 6.28 -3.53 16.68
C THR A 67 7.57 -4.01 17.39
N LYS A 68 8.74 -3.70 16.84
CA LYS A 68 10.07 -4.04 17.38
C LYS A 68 10.93 -2.81 17.66
N GLY A 69 10.32 -1.68 18.04
CA GLY A 69 11.04 -0.42 18.30
C GLY A 69 10.32 0.79 17.72
N PHE A 70 11.09 1.84 17.35
CA PHE A 70 10.49 3.03 16.75
C PHE A 70 9.93 2.79 15.34
N PRO A 71 8.79 3.40 14.99
CA PRO A 71 8.31 3.42 13.62
C PRO A 71 9.36 4.03 12.68
N LEU A 72 9.57 3.39 11.54
CA LEU A 72 10.34 4.00 10.45
C LEU A 72 9.39 4.89 9.64
N ALA A 73 9.73 6.17 9.55
CA ALA A 73 9.04 7.10 8.66
C ALA A 73 9.54 6.91 7.23
N VAL A 74 8.62 6.90 6.28
CA VAL A 74 8.88 6.86 4.84
C VAL A 74 8.08 7.99 4.22
N ALA A 75 8.74 8.83 3.44
CA ALA A 75 8.09 9.90 2.71
C ALA A 75 8.25 9.71 1.21
N ASP A 76 7.20 10.03 0.48
CA ASP A 76 7.14 9.92 -0.96
C ASP A 76 7.02 11.32 -1.59
N THR A 77 7.80 11.56 -2.63
CA THR A 77 7.57 12.70 -3.53
C THR A 77 6.36 12.42 -4.42
N LEU A 78 5.88 13.43 -5.13
CA LEU A 78 4.82 13.23 -6.12
C LEU A 78 5.23 12.24 -7.22
N ALA A 79 6.51 12.20 -7.60
CA ALA A 79 7.03 11.25 -8.58
C ALA A 79 6.98 9.81 -8.05
N ASP A 80 7.39 9.59 -6.79
CA ASP A 80 7.34 8.27 -6.13
C ASP A 80 5.89 7.79 -6.02
N TRP A 81 4.98 8.68 -5.60
CA TRP A 81 3.57 8.36 -5.49
C TRP A 81 2.96 7.96 -6.84
N ASN A 82 3.24 8.72 -7.88
CA ASN A 82 2.79 8.38 -9.23
C ASN A 82 3.35 7.05 -9.73
N TRP A 83 4.61 6.74 -9.38
CA TRP A 83 5.19 5.43 -9.68
C TRP A 83 4.42 4.30 -8.98
N TRP A 84 4.07 4.45 -7.71
CA TRP A 84 3.21 3.51 -6.97
C TRP A 84 1.87 3.31 -7.67
N LEU A 85 1.22 4.40 -8.09
CA LEU A 85 -0.06 4.31 -8.80
C LEU A 85 0.08 3.57 -10.13
N ASN A 86 1.19 3.74 -10.85
CA ASN A 86 1.47 2.98 -12.08
C ASN A 86 1.66 1.47 -11.78
N CYS A 87 2.29 1.11 -10.67
CA CYS A 87 2.36 -0.28 -10.23
C CYS A 87 0.96 -0.86 -9.94
N TRP A 88 0.11 -0.08 -9.30
CA TRP A 88 -1.27 -0.49 -9.02
C TRP A 88 -2.11 -0.66 -10.29
N ASP A 89 -1.82 0.05 -11.38
CA ASP A 89 -2.51 -0.14 -12.66
C ASP A 89 -2.38 -1.56 -13.20
N PHE A 90 -1.25 -2.23 -12.97
CA PHE A 90 -1.10 -3.65 -13.32
C PHE A 90 -2.01 -4.54 -12.47
N VAL A 91 -2.08 -4.29 -11.16
CA VAL A 91 -2.95 -5.04 -10.24
C VAL A 91 -4.42 -4.85 -10.61
N LEU A 92 -4.85 -3.60 -10.81
CA LEU A 92 -6.22 -3.28 -11.18
C LEU A 92 -6.60 -3.84 -12.56
N SER A 93 -5.65 -3.87 -13.49
CA SER A 93 -5.86 -4.48 -14.82
C SER A 93 -5.99 -6.00 -14.72
N ALA A 94 -5.16 -6.65 -13.90
CA ALA A 94 -5.27 -8.09 -13.66
C ALA A 94 -6.60 -8.45 -12.97
N ALA A 95 -7.10 -7.58 -12.08
CA ALA A 95 -8.40 -7.72 -11.45
C ALA A 95 -9.57 -7.26 -12.34
N GLN A 96 -9.31 -6.84 -13.59
CA GLN A 96 -10.31 -6.35 -14.55
C GLN A 96 -11.16 -5.20 -14.00
N VAL A 97 -10.57 -4.33 -13.18
CA VAL A 97 -11.24 -3.17 -12.62
C VAL A 97 -11.43 -2.09 -13.69
N THR A 98 -12.61 -1.51 -13.76
CA THR A 98 -12.99 -0.45 -14.69
C THR A 98 -13.51 0.78 -13.95
N ASN A 99 -13.91 1.79 -14.68
CA ASN A 99 -14.58 2.98 -14.15
C ASN A 99 -16.07 2.74 -13.76
N GLU A 100 -16.60 1.56 -14.04
CA GLU A 100 -17.95 1.15 -13.63
C GLU A 100 -17.94 0.49 -12.24
N ASP A 101 -16.76 0.21 -11.70
CA ASP A 101 -16.63 -0.47 -10.42
C ASP A 101 -16.81 0.46 -9.22
N ILE A 102 -17.37 -0.10 -8.16
CA ILE A 102 -17.53 0.53 -6.87
C ILE A 102 -16.73 -0.29 -5.84
N ALA A 103 -15.69 0.31 -5.28
CA ALA A 103 -14.72 -0.35 -4.42
C ALA A 103 -14.92 0.03 -2.95
N LEU A 104 -15.27 -0.92 -2.09
CA LEU A 104 -15.25 -0.72 -0.65
C LEU A 104 -13.82 -0.88 -0.13
N MET A 105 -13.28 0.17 0.51
CA MET A 105 -12.00 0.16 1.20
C MET A 105 -12.20 -0.28 2.65
N ALA A 106 -12.22 -1.61 2.87
CA ALA A 106 -12.56 -2.21 4.16
C ALA A 106 -11.35 -2.28 5.12
N PHE A 107 -10.66 -1.16 5.30
CA PHE A 107 -9.55 -1.03 6.24
C PHE A 107 -9.50 0.37 6.87
N SER A 108 -8.69 0.53 7.93
CA SER A 108 -8.49 1.83 8.57
C SER A 108 -7.39 2.61 7.88
N PHE A 109 -7.70 3.83 7.45
CA PHE A 109 -6.74 4.77 6.88
C PHE A 109 -5.88 5.39 8.00
N GLY A 110 -4.87 4.65 8.42
CA GLY A 110 -3.88 5.10 9.41
C GLY A 110 -2.60 5.64 8.77
N PRO A 111 -1.55 5.86 9.58
CA PRO A 111 -0.26 6.32 9.08
C PRO A 111 0.52 5.24 8.31
N PHE A 112 -0.02 4.04 8.17
CA PHE A 112 0.58 2.94 7.40
C PHE A 112 0.25 3.09 5.92
N ILE A 113 1.15 2.62 5.05
CA ILE A 113 0.91 2.67 3.60
C ILE A 113 -0.39 1.92 3.22
N GLY A 114 -0.60 0.71 3.76
CA GLY A 114 -1.80 -0.10 3.55
C GLY A 114 -2.35 0.00 2.13
N PHE A 115 -3.64 0.30 2.02
CA PHE A 115 -4.31 0.47 0.73
C PHE A 115 -4.42 1.94 0.26
N TRP A 116 -3.63 2.88 0.81
CA TRP A 116 -3.65 4.27 0.36
C TRP A 116 -3.38 4.42 -1.15
N THR A 117 -2.36 3.70 -1.64
CA THR A 117 -2.03 3.71 -3.07
C THR A 117 -3.10 3.04 -3.91
N ALA A 118 -3.73 1.97 -3.41
CA ALA A 118 -4.87 1.33 -4.07
C ALA A 118 -6.07 2.30 -4.18
N ASN A 119 -6.38 3.02 -3.09
CA ASN A 119 -7.43 4.04 -3.07
C ASN A 119 -7.21 5.08 -4.16
N ASP A 120 -6.04 5.69 -4.19
CA ASP A 120 -5.72 6.73 -5.17
C ASP A 120 -5.64 6.18 -6.60
N ALA A 121 -5.19 4.93 -6.80
CA ALA A 121 -5.16 4.27 -8.09
C ALA A 121 -6.57 3.95 -8.62
N LEU A 122 -7.49 3.51 -7.76
CA LEU A 122 -8.90 3.30 -8.10
C LEU A 122 -9.56 4.61 -8.54
N ILE A 123 -9.36 5.69 -7.77
CA ILE A 123 -9.87 7.03 -8.13
C ILE A 123 -9.28 7.47 -9.47
N ARG A 124 -7.97 7.29 -9.69
CA ARG A 124 -7.32 7.62 -10.96
C ARG A 124 -7.88 6.83 -12.13
N ARG A 125 -8.29 5.57 -11.93
CA ARG A 125 -8.92 4.71 -12.93
C ARG A 125 -10.38 5.10 -13.23
N GLY A 126 -10.98 5.95 -12.38
CA GLY A 126 -12.36 6.40 -12.50
C GLY A 126 -13.36 5.52 -11.75
N ALA A 127 -12.92 4.50 -11.02
CA ALA A 127 -13.79 3.71 -10.15
C ALA A 127 -14.25 4.55 -8.94
N MET A 128 -15.49 4.33 -8.51
CA MET A 128 -15.99 4.95 -7.28
C MET A 128 -15.39 4.25 -6.06
N VAL A 129 -14.88 5.03 -5.12
CA VAL A 129 -14.31 4.50 -3.88
C VAL A 129 -15.21 4.82 -2.69
N VAL A 130 -15.59 3.79 -1.94
CA VAL A 130 -16.38 3.88 -0.72
C VAL A 130 -15.44 3.67 0.48
N PRO A 131 -15.15 4.71 1.28
CA PRO A 131 -14.24 4.61 2.42
C PRO A 131 -14.93 3.92 3.59
N GLY A 132 -14.46 2.72 3.96
CA GLY A 132 -14.95 1.95 5.11
C GLY A 132 -14.12 2.12 6.39
N GLY A 133 -13.18 3.07 6.42
CA GLY A 133 -12.31 3.29 7.59
C GLY A 133 -13.09 3.68 8.84
N GLY A 134 -12.75 3.09 10.00
CA GLY A 134 -13.43 3.39 11.27
C GLY A 134 -14.83 2.79 11.44
N MET A 135 -15.39 2.14 10.40
CA MET A 135 -16.71 1.52 10.47
C MET A 135 -16.64 0.13 11.10
N SER A 136 -17.74 -0.29 11.76
CA SER A 136 -17.87 -1.67 12.22
C SER A 136 -18.00 -2.65 11.04
N SER A 137 -17.77 -3.93 11.28
CA SER A 137 -17.89 -4.96 10.24
C SER A 137 -19.34 -5.08 9.72
N GLU A 138 -20.32 -4.93 10.60
CA GLU A 138 -21.74 -4.92 10.23
C GLU A 138 -22.08 -3.72 9.31
N ASN A 139 -21.58 -2.54 9.65
CA ASN A 139 -21.78 -1.37 8.80
C ASN A 139 -21.10 -1.51 7.44
N ARG A 140 -19.90 -2.09 7.39
CA ARG A 140 -19.22 -2.37 6.12
C ARG A 140 -20.00 -3.36 5.26
N LEU A 141 -20.62 -4.39 5.87
CA LEU A 141 -21.50 -5.31 5.15
C LEU A 141 -22.74 -4.59 4.61
N SER A 142 -23.37 -3.72 5.41
CA SER A 142 -24.49 -2.90 4.93
C SER A 142 -24.10 -2.00 3.76
N MET A 143 -22.90 -1.39 3.81
CA MET A 143 -22.38 -0.55 2.72
C MET A 143 -22.16 -1.33 1.41
N LEU A 144 -21.83 -2.64 1.47
CA LEU A 144 -21.71 -3.47 0.26
C LEU A 144 -23.02 -3.50 -0.52
N GLN A 145 -24.14 -3.62 0.18
CA GLN A 145 -25.47 -3.70 -0.42
C GLN A 145 -26.03 -2.31 -0.74
N GLU A 146 -25.86 -1.35 0.17
CA GLU A 146 -26.41 0.01 0.01
C GLU A 146 -25.80 0.75 -1.19
N TYR A 147 -24.51 0.55 -1.46
CA TYR A 147 -23.79 1.22 -2.56
C TYR A 147 -23.48 0.30 -3.74
N ASP A 148 -24.07 -0.90 -3.80
CA ASP A 148 -23.83 -1.90 -4.87
C ASP A 148 -22.35 -2.13 -5.14
N CYS A 149 -21.54 -2.27 -4.08
CA CYS A 149 -20.09 -2.44 -4.23
C CYS A 149 -19.77 -3.71 -5.03
N THR A 150 -18.89 -3.60 -6.02
CA THR A 150 -18.46 -4.71 -6.90
C THR A 150 -17.11 -5.29 -6.50
N LEU A 151 -16.34 -4.54 -5.69
CA LEU A 151 -14.98 -4.84 -5.28
C LEU A 151 -14.78 -4.52 -3.80
N VAL A 152 -14.02 -5.38 -3.09
CA VAL A 152 -13.58 -5.10 -1.72
C VAL A 152 -12.06 -5.16 -1.63
N CYS A 153 -11.46 -4.14 -1.00
CA CYS A 153 -10.04 -4.11 -0.64
C CYS A 153 -9.89 -4.31 0.86
N CYS A 154 -9.22 -5.38 1.29
CA CYS A 154 -9.00 -5.69 2.70
C CYS A 154 -7.81 -6.63 2.92
N THR A 155 -7.50 -7.00 4.18
CA THR A 155 -6.57 -8.11 4.44
C THR A 155 -7.27 -9.47 4.27
N PRO A 156 -6.53 -10.55 3.97
CA PRO A 156 -7.12 -11.89 3.87
C PRO A 156 -7.90 -12.33 5.11
N THR A 157 -7.32 -12.17 6.30
CA THR A 157 -8.01 -12.52 7.56
C THR A 157 -9.25 -11.67 7.79
N TYR A 158 -9.23 -10.40 7.37
CA TYR A 158 -10.43 -9.55 7.49
C TYR A 158 -11.55 -9.97 6.52
N ALA A 159 -11.22 -10.44 5.32
CA ALA A 159 -12.21 -11.02 4.41
C ALA A 159 -12.95 -12.21 5.06
N LEU A 160 -12.20 -13.12 5.69
CA LEU A 160 -12.78 -14.24 6.44
C LEU A 160 -13.63 -13.78 7.64
N HIS A 161 -13.15 -12.74 8.35
CA HIS A 161 -13.91 -12.14 9.45
C HIS A 161 -15.25 -11.56 8.97
N LEU A 162 -15.29 -10.89 7.82
CA LEU A 162 -16.54 -10.38 7.25
C LEU A 162 -17.56 -11.52 6.97
N VAL A 163 -17.10 -12.67 6.47
CA VAL A 163 -17.97 -13.86 6.28
C VAL A 163 -18.54 -14.31 7.62
N THR A 164 -17.72 -14.45 8.66
CA THR A 164 -18.17 -14.84 9.99
C THR A 164 -19.20 -13.87 10.58
N VAL A 165 -18.98 -12.55 10.37
CA VAL A 165 -19.94 -11.54 10.84
C VAL A 165 -21.24 -11.62 10.05
N ALA A 166 -21.17 -11.79 8.73
CA ALA A 166 -22.35 -11.94 7.87
C ALA A 166 -23.23 -13.12 8.30
N GLU A 167 -22.62 -14.29 8.54
CA GLU A 167 -23.31 -15.47 9.06
C GLU A 167 -24.01 -15.20 10.40
N LYS A 168 -23.28 -14.53 11.32
CA LYS A 168 -23.81 -14.21 12.66
C LYS A 168 -25.04 -13.31 12.63
N ILE A 169 -25.09 -12.33 11.71
CA ILE A 169 -26.19 -11.38 11.60
C ILE A 169 -27.26 -11.77 10.56
N GLY A 170 -27.07 -12.92 9.88
CA GLY A 170 -27.97 -13.36 8.83
C GLY A 170 -27.91 -12.51 7.55
N PHE A 171 -26.74 -11.90 7.27
CA PHE A 171 -26.53 -11.11 6.06
C PHE A 171 -26.13 -12.01 4.88
N ASP A 172 -26.87 -11.93 3.78
CA ASP A 172 -26.62 -12.72 2.58
C ASP A 172 -25.53 -12.05 1.70
N LEU A 173 -24.30 -12.53 1.80
CA LEU A 173 -23.19 -12.06 0.95
C LEU A 173 -23.40 -12.39 -0.53
N ALA A 174 -24.10 -13.50 -0.85
CA ALA A 174 -24.34 -13.90 -2.24
C ALA A 174 -25.36 -12.98 -2.94
N ALA A 175 -26.16 -12.26 -2.18
CA ALA A 175 -27.08 -11.26 -2.71
C ALA A 175 -26.43 -9.89 -2.98
N THR A 176 -25.13 -9.72 -2.65
CA THR A 176 -24.40 -8.48 -2.95
C THR A 176 -23.83 -8.48 -4.38
N SER A 177 -23.49 -7.31 -4.88
CA SER A 177 -22.85 -7.14 -6.20
C SER A 177 -21.34 -7.44 -6.19
N VAL A 178 -20.75 -7.86 -5.06
CA VAL A 178 -19.32 -8.13 -4.94
C VAL A 178 -18.90 -9.33 -5.77
N THR A 179 -18.04 -9.10 -6.74
CA THR A 179 -17.49 -10.16 -7.62
C THR A 179 -15.99 -10.32 -7.45
N ARG A 180 -15.30 -9.40 -6.78
CA ARG A 180 -13.85 -9.35 -6.68
C ARG A 180 -13.37 -8.92 -5.29
N LEU A 181 -12.23 -9.51 -4.90
CA LEU A 181 -11.48 -9.12 -3.71
C LEU A 181 -10.05 -8.78 -4.12
N ILE A 182 -9.53 -7.66 -3.64
CA ILE A 182 -8.10 -7.36 -3.68
C ILE A 182 -7.60 -7.42 -2.25
N VAL A 183 -6.73 -8.38 -1.97
CA VAL A 183 -6.23 -8.65 -0.62
C VAL A 183 -4.73 -8.44 -0.54
N ALA A 184 -4.27 -7.85 0.57
CA ALA A 184 -2.86 -7.63 0.86
C ALA A 184 -2.63 -7.46 2.37
N GLY A 185 -1.38 -7.57 2.81
CA GLY A 185 -0.96 -7.19 4.16
C GLY A 185 -0.78 -8.33 5.16
N GLU A 186 -0.77 -9.57 4.69
CA GLU A 186 -0.49 -10.77 5.52
C GLU A 186 0.37 -11.78 4.77
#